data_2048d0f9b2145cc65272fd511b24e0b8
#
_entry.id   2048d0f9b2145cc65272fd511b24e0b8
#
_cell.length_a   1.000
_cell.length_b   1.000
_cell.length_c   1.000
_cell.angle_alpha   90.00
_cell.angle_beta   90.00
_cell.angle_gamma   90.00
#
_symmetry.space_group_name_H-M   'P 1'
#
loop_
_entity.id
_entity.type
_entity.pdbx_description
1 polymer ?
#
loop_
_entity_poly.entity_id
_entity_poly.type
_entity_poly.pdbx_seq_one_letter_code
_entity_poly.pdbx_strand_id
1 'polypeptide(L)'
;MAISICYNINQQINLKPIDSITINNAKVSGNKNYTRAYILGKLKLKSNKKISYKDFSKGVNNLVATNNFDAFEYELKNSPNKEGYDLLASVKETQVNTFLKLGLHYDDLYKTAALINLTKKQLFFKNDVGSLDIILGDNVRYNFEYLIDNGFHWSIGLKSRYNQFHKNISAQ
;
A
#
# COMPACT_ATOMS: atom_id res chain seq x y z
N MET A 1 -28.17 51.35 -14.52
CA MET A 1 -28.88 50.39 -15.37
C MET A 1 -28.32 49.01 -15.05
N ALA A 2 -28.99 48.29 -14.17
CA ALA A 2 -28.52 46.97 -13.69
C ALA A 2 -29.16 45.90 -14.58
N ILE A 3 -28.35 45.13 -15.29
CA ILE A 3 -28.80 43.99 -16.10
C ILE A 3 -28.83 42.78 -15.16
N SER A 4 -30.04 42.39 -14.76
CA SER A 4 -30.28 41.14 -14.04
C SER A 4 -30.28 40.01 -15.06
N ILE A 5 -29.26 39.14 -15.04
CA ILE A 5 -29.22 37.93 -15.83
C ILE A 5 -29.85 36.83 -14.97
N CYS A 6 -31.14 36.52 -15.21
CA CYS A 6 -31.77 35.33 -14.68
C CYS A 6 -31.20 34.10 -15.40
N TYR A 7 -30.36 33.35 -14.73
CA TYR A 7 -29.98 32.03 -15.17
C TYR A 7 -31.14 31.06 -14.97
N ASN A 8 -31.63 30.50 -16.06
CA ASN A 8 -32.66 29.48 -16.06
C ASN A 8 -32.05 28.13 -15.59
N ILE A 9 -32.34 27.73 -14.34
CA ILE A 9 -31.73 26.56 -13.65
C ILE A 9 -32.33 25.21 -14.13
N ASN A 10 -33.06 25.18 -15.25
CA ASN A 10 -33.74 23.98 -15.74
C ASN A 10 -33.04 23.23 -16.90
N GLN A 11 -31.76 23.47 -17.16
CA GLN A 11 -30.99 22.51 -17.93
C GLN A 11 -30.50 21.42 -16.97
N GLN A 12 -31.20 20.32 -16.90
CA GLN A 12 -30.62 19.06 -16.40
C GLN A 12 -29.42 18.74 -17.29
N ILE A 13 -28.22 19.08 -16.79
CA ILE A 13 -26.97 18.64 -17.39
C ILE A 13 -26.95 17.13 -17.16
N ASN A 14 -27.30 16.39 -18.20
CA ASN A 14 -27.23 14.93 -18.21
C ASN A 14 -25.74 14.55 -18.29
N LEU A 15 -25.04 14.67 -17.15
CA LEU A 15 -23.67 14.23 -17.00
C LEU A 15 -23.68 12.71 -17.16
N LYS A 16 -23.38 12.22 -18.36
CA LYS A 16 -23.05 10.80 -18.54
C LYS A 16 -21.91 10.52 -17.53
N PRO A 17 -22.10 9.56 -16.61
CA PRO A 17 -21.03 9.20 -15.71
C PRO A 17 -19.82 8.80 -16.56
N ILE A 18 -18.70 9.46 -16.34
CA ILE A 18 -17.43 9.06 -16.98
C ILE A 18 -17.00 7.76 -16.31
N ASP A 19 -17.40 6.64 -16.90
CA ASP A 19 -17.09 5.30 -16.35
C ASP A 19 -15.59 5.00 -16.39
N SER A 20 -14.83 5.71 -17.23
CA SER A 20 -13.40 5.43 -17.42
C SER A 20 -12.67 6.64 -17.99
N ILE A 21 -11.42 6.79 -17.57
CA ILE A 21 -10.50 7.85 -18.01
C ILE A 21 -9.24 7.22 -18.59
N THR A 22 -8.62 7.92 -19.56
CA THR A 22 -7.31 7.55 -20.08
C THR A 22 -6.27 8.41 -19.38
N ILE A 23 -5.31 7.79 -18.69
CA ILE A 23 -4.18 8.49 -18.06
C ILE A 23 -2.96 8.34 -18.96
N ASN A 24 -2.54 9.46 -19.57
CA ASN A 24 -1.42 9.48 -20.50
C ASN A 24 -0.09 9.49 -19.76
N ASN A 25 0.06 10.41 -18.81
CA ASN A 25 1.24 10.53 -17.97
C ASN A 25 0.84 10.56 -16.49
N ALA A 26 1.73 10.12 -15.63
CA ALA A 26 1.58 10.25 -14.21
C ALA A 26 2.86 10.82 -13.60
N LYS A 27 2.78 12.00 -13.00
CA LYS A 27 3.87 12.62 -12.25
C LYS A 27 3.62 12.40 -10.77
N VAL A 28 4.62 11.91 -10.05
CA VAL A 28 4.57 11.70 -8.60
C VAL A 28 5.59 12.61 -7.95
N SER A 29 5.19 13.30 -6.90
CA SER A 29 6.01 14.22 -6.09
C SER A 29 5.90 13.87 -4.60
N GLY A 30 6.87 14.32 -3.79
CA GLY A 30 6.90 14.07 -2.34
C GLY A 30 7.46 12.71 -1.92
N ASN A 31 7.70 11.81 -2.87
CA ASN A 31 8.28 10.50 -2.60
C ASN A 31 9.80 10.59 -2.43
N LYS A 32 10.32 10.08 -1.31
CA LYS A 32 11.75 10.02 -0.96
C LYS A 32 12.23 8.57 -0.88
N ASN A 33 11.56 7.78 -0.06
CA ASN A 33 11.91 6.41 0.27
C ASN A 33 11.12 5.38 -0.57
N TYR A 34 10.03 5.79 -1.20
CA TYR A 34 9.24 4.94 -2.10
C TYR A 34 9.43 5.38 -3.53
N THR A 35 9.67 4.42 -4.42
CA THR A 35 9.87 4.72 -5.84
C THR A 35 8.55 5.07 -6.53
N ARG A 36 8.63 5.86 -7.61
CA ARG A 36 7.47 6.14 -8.47
C ARG A 36 6.81 4.83 -8.97
N ALA A 37 7.62 3.83 -9.33
CA ALA A 37 7.12 2.53 -9.79
C ALA A 37 6.31 1.80 -8.72
N TYR A 38 6.73 1.87 -7.46
CA TYR A 38 5.97 1.33 -6.32
C TYR A 38 4.61 1.99 -6.20
N ILE A 39 4.56 3.33 -6.19
CA ILE A 39 3.31 4.09 -6.04
C ILE A 39 2.35 3.80 -7.18
N LEU A 40 2.82 3.90 -8.44
CA LEU A 40 2.00 3.62 -9.61
C LEU A 40 1.55 2.15 -9.66
N GLY A 41 2.38 1.22 -9.18
CA GLY A 41 2.04 -0.19 -9.06
C GLY A 41 0.88 -0.43 -8.09
N LYS A 42 0.89 0.21 -6.92
CA LYS A 42 -0.23 0.14 -5.96
C LYS A 42 -1.51 0.77 -6.50
N LEU A 43 -1.38 1.88 -7.22
CA LEU A 43 -2.50 2.53 -7.93
C LEU A 43 -2.99 1.71 -9.14
N LYS A 44 -2.24 0.69 -9.57
CA LYS A 44 -2.50 -0.10 -10.79
C LYS A 44 -2.53 0.74 -12.08
N LEU A 45 -1.80 1.86 -12.09
CA LEU A 45 -1.77 2.81 -13.19
C LEU A 45 -0.63 2.50 -14.16
N LYS A 46 -0.99 2.24 -15.42
CA LYS A 46 -0.05 2.14 -16.54
C LYS A 46 -0.30 3.31 -17.49
N SER A 47 0.78 3.94 -17.97
CA SER A 47 0.69 5.05 -18.93
C SER A 47 -0.05 4.63 -20.21
N ASN A 48 -0.82 5.57 -20.78
CA ASN A 48 -1.63 5.37 -22.00
C ASN A 48 -2.65 4.23 -21.88
N LYS A 49 -3.15 3.93 -20.70
CA LYS A 49 -4.21 2.94 -20.50
C LYS A 49 -5.46 3.58 -19.93
N LYS A 50 -6.58 3.09 -20.43
CA LYS A 50 -7.90 3.42 -19.91
C LYS A 50 -8.11 2.70 -18.58
N ILE A 51 -8.60 3.44 -17.58
CA ILE A 51 -8.93 2.91 -16.24
C ILE A 51 -10.33 3.35 -15.86
N SER A 52 -11.11 2.47 -15.25
CA SER A 52 -12.38 2.85 -14.67
C SER A 52 -12.17 3.64 -13.38
N TYR A 53 -13.11 4.52 -13.05
CA TYR A 53 -13.07 5.24 -11.77
C TYR A 53 -13.06 4.30 -10.57
N LYS A 54 -13.80 3.18 -10.67
CA LYS A 54 -13.81 2.14 -9.64
C LYS A 54 -12.44 1.51 -9.41
N ASP A 55 -11.72 1.18 -10.51
CA ASP A 55 -10.38 0.59 -10.40
C ASP A 55 -9.36 1.58 -9.90
N PHE A 56 -9.46 2.85 -10.32
CA PHE A 56 -8.62 3.93 -9.80
C PHE A 56 -8.84 4.11 -8.29
N SER A 57 -10.09 4.21 -7.84
CA SER A 57 -10.42 4.31 -6.42
C SER A 57 -9.91 3.09 -5.61
N LYS A 58 -10.05 1.87 -6.17
CA LYS A 58 -9.46 0.68 -5.57
C LYS A 58 -7.93 0.76 -5.48
N GLY A 59 -7.29 1.32 -6.49
CA GLY A 59 -5.85 1.58 -6.47
C GLY A 59 -5.45 2.54 -5.37
N VAL A 60 -6.19 3.63 -5.19
CA VAL A 60 -5.98 4.58 -4.09
C VAL A 60 -6.12 3.90 -2.74
N ASN A 61 -7.17 3.11 -2.55
CA ASN A 61 -7.37 2.34 -1.32
C ASN A 61 -6.22 1.35 -1.06
N ASN A 62 -5.71 0.68 -2.10
CA ASN A 62 -4.54 -0.20 -1.97
C ASN A 62 -3.29 0.58 -1.53
N LEU A 63 -3.08 1.78 -2.07
CA LEU A 63 -1.96 2.63 -1.67
C LEU A 63 -2.08 3.06 -0.20
N VAL A 64 -3.24 3.55 0.20
CA VAL A 64 -3.53 3.97 1.58
C VAL A 64 -3.39 2.80 2.56
N ALA A 65 -3.89 1.62 2.20
CA ALA A 65 -3.80 0.41 3.03
C ALA A 65 -2.37 -0.07 3.32
N THR A 66 -1.37 0.43 2.58
CA THR A 66 0.04 0.13 2.88
C THR A 66 0.52 0.79 4.17
N ASN A 67 -0.17 1.81 4.67
CA ASN A 67 0.25 2.66 5.80
C ASN A 67 1.67 3.23 5.62
N ASN A 68 2.05 3.51 4.37
CA ASN A 68 3.35 4.11 4.03
C ASN A 68 3.24 5.60 3.80
N PHE A 69 2.02 6.12 3.69
CA PHE A 69 1.74 7.50 3.36
C PHE A 69 0.71 8.07 4.32
N ASP A 70 1.02 9.24 4.89
CA ASP A 70 0.09 10.01 5.73
C ASP A 70 -0.94 10.77 4.89
N ALA A 71 -0.56 11.13 3.65
CA ALA A 71 -1.47 11.77 2.71
C ALA A 71 -1.15 11.34 1.28
N PHE A 72 -2.20 11.24 0.48
CA PHE A 72 -2.17 11.08 -0.97
C PHE A 72 -3.17 12.04 -1.59
N GLU A 73 -2.66 12.96 -2.38
CA GLU A 73 -3.44 13.95 -3.11
C GLU A 73 -3.21 13.77 -4.61
N TYR A 74 -4.22 14.02 -5.42
CA TYR A 74 -4.07 13.93 -6.85
C TYR A 74 -4.94 14.95 -7.59
N GLU A 75 -4.47 15.34 -8.76
CA GLU A 75 -5.16 16.21 -9.71
C GLU A 75 -5.08 15.59 -11.10
N LEU A 76 -6.19 15.61 -11.83
CA LEU A 76 -6.25 15.20 -13.23
C LEU A 76 -6.30 16.45 -14.09
N LYS A 77 -5.28 16.65 -14.92
CA LYS A 77 -5.22 17.73 -15.91
C LYS A 77 -5.42 17.20 -17.31
N ASN A 78 -6.13 17.93 -18.15
CA ASN A 78 -6.23 17.59 -19.56
C ASN A 78 -4.84 17.53 -20.18
N SER A 79 -4.54 16.48 -20.91
CA SER A 79 -3.27 16.36 -21.64
C SER A 79 -3.23 17.35 -22.79
N PRO A 80 -2.15 18.14 -22.94
CA PRO A 80 -2.12 19.21 -23.96
C PRO A 80 -2.08 18.67 -25.39
N ASN A 81 -1.56 17.47 -25.63
CA ASN A 81 -1.28 16.95 -26.98
C ASN A 81 -2.02 15.64 -27.28
N LYS A 82 -2.83 15.11 -26.36
CA LYS A 82 -3.53 13.82 -26.53
C LYS A 82 -4.88 13.88 -25.83
N GLU A 83 -5.82 13.13 -26.34
CA GLU A 83 -7.07 12.88 -25.63
C GLU A 83 -6.78 12.11 -24.33
N GLY A 84 -7.33 12.57 -23.20
CA GLY A 84 -7.13 11.99 -21.89
C GLY A 84 -6.52 12.96 -20.88
N TYR A 85 -6.02 12.43 -19.78
CA TYR A 85 -5.58 13.19 -18.62
C TYR A 85 -4.13 12.85 -18.24
N ASP A 86 -3.46 13.86 -17.70
CA ASP A 86 -2.20 13.70 -16.97
C ASP A 86 -2.51 13.73 -15.47
N LEU A 87 -2.02 12.71 -14.76
CA LEU A 87 -2.17 12.60 -13.31
C LEU A 87 -0.98 13.31 -12.62
N LEU A 88 -1.30 14.29 -11.79
CA LEU A 88 -0.36 14.90 -10.86
C LEU A 88 -0.68 14.37 -9.47
N ALA A 89 0.19 13.53 -8.93
CA ALA A 89 0.04 12.94 -7.60
C ALA A 89 1.09 13.51 -6.65
N SER A 90 0.67 13.82 -5.43
CA SER A 90 1.52 14.24 -4.33
C SER A 90 1.35 13.28 -3.18
N VAL A 91 2.46 12.81 -2.61
CA VAL A 91 2.45 11.92 -1.46
C VAL A 91 3.21 12.55 -0.30
N LYS A 92 2.73 12.29 0.91
CA LYS A 92 3.45 12.56 2.16
C LYS A 92 3.75 11.22 2.81
N GLU A 93 5.04 10.85 2.82
CA GLU A 93 5.46 9.59 3.42
C GLU A 93 5.34 9.65 4.95
N THR A 94 4.91 8.53 5.57
CA THR A 94 4.85 8.43 7.03
C THR A 94 6.26 8.43 7.62
N GLN A 95 6.42 9.09 8.76
CA GLN A 95 7.68 9.12 9.51
C GLN A 95 7.88 7.84 10.33
N VAL A 96 6.79 7.13 10.65
CA VAL A 96 6.85 5.89 11.44
C VAL A 96 7.21 4.72 10.55
N ASN A 97 8.39 4.19 10.73
CA ASN A 97 8.91 3.07 9.94
C ASN A 97 9.23 1.82 10.78
N THR A 98 9.10 1.91 12.10
CA THR A 98 9.43 0.81 13.02
C THR A 98 8.25 0.52 13.93
N PHE A 99 7.86 -0.73 14.01
CA PHE A 99 6.71 -1.20 14.79
C PHE A 99 7.14 -2.34 15.70
N LEU A 100 6.81 -2.21 16.98
CA LEU A 100 6.93 -3.28 17.97
C LEU A 100 5.53 -3.72 18.38
N LYS A 101 5.25 -5.03 18.26
CA LYS A 101 4.00 -5.63 18.73
C LYS A 101 4.34 -6.70 19.75
N LEU A 102 3.58 -6.71 20.84
CA LEU A 102 3.69 -7.69 21.90
C LEU A 102 2.37 -8.45 21.99
N GLY A 103 2.46 -9.75 22.26
CA GLY A 103 1.29 -10.59 22.41
C GLY A 103 1.57 -11.74 23.36
N LEU A 104 0.49 -12.30 23.93
CA LEU A 104 0.51 -13.55 24.71
C LEU A 104 -0.31 -14.58 23.93
N HIS A 105 0.18 -15.78 23.88
CA HIS A 105 -0.46 -16.91 23.22
C HIS A 105 -0.51 -18.10 24.14
N TYR A 106 -1.64 -18.79 24.12
CA TYR A 106 -1.81 -20.06 24.82
C TYR A 106 -2.53 -21.05 23.90
N ASP A 107 -1.96 -22.23 23.74
CA ASP A 107 -2.64 -23.37 23.13
C ASP A 107 -2.18 -24.69 23.78
N ASP A 108 -2.93 -25.76 23.52
CA ASP A 108 -2.65 -27.08 24.14
C ASP A 108 -1.37 -27.71 23.63
N LEU A 109 -0.92 -27.35 22.42
CA LEU A 109 0.25 -27.93 21.80
C LEU A 109 1.54 -27.21 22.18
N TYR A 110 1.51 -25.85 22.16
CA TYR A 110 2.69 -25.01 22.39
C TYR A 110 2.72 -24.35 23.76
N LYS A 111 1.67 -24.59 24.59
CA LYS A 111 1.53 -24.02 25.94
C LYS A 111 1.52 -22.49 25.94
N THR A 112 2.03 -21.90 27.02
CA THR A 112 2.09 -20.43 27.15
C THR A 112 3.31 -19.89 26.43
N ALA A 113 3.11 -18.83 25.65
CA ALA A 113 4.21 -18.16 24.96
C ALA A 113 4.01 -16.65 24.91
N ALA A 114 5.10 -15.90 24.99
CA ALA A 114 5.16 -14.49 24.69
C ALA A 114 5.60 -14.29 23.24
N LEU A 115 4.86 -13.46 22.49
CA LEU A 115 5.17 -13.09 21.12
C LEU A 115 5.72 -11.68 21.09
N ILE A 116 6.85 -11.50 20.44
CA ILE A 116 7.46 -10.21 20.13
C ILE A 116 7.58 -10.13 18.61
N ASN A 117 6.92 -9.15 18.00
CA ASN A 117 7.09 -8.84 16.58
C ASN A 117 7.79 -7.49 16.44
N LEU A 118 8.89 -7.48 15.72
CA LEU A 118 9.60 -6.28 15.28
C LEU A 118 9.48 -6.17 13.77
N THR A 119 8.81 -5.13 13.30
CA THR A 119 8.69 -4.83 11.86
C THR A 119 9.35 -3.49 11.57
N LYS A 120 10.26 -3.47 10.60
CA LYS A 120 10.91 -2.24 10.14
C LYS A 120 10.77 -2.11 8.63
N LYS A 121 10.24 -0.96 8.20
CA LYS A 121 10.20 -0.53 6.80
C LYS A 121 11.49 0.19 6.47
N GLN A 122 11.90 0.14 5.20
CA GLN A 122 13.13 0.80 4.71
C GLN A 122 14.37 0.35 5.51
N LEU A 123 14.52 -0.98 5.63
CA LEU A 123 15.59 -1.58 6.44
C LEU A 123 16.96 -1.43 5.75
N PHE A 124 17.05 -1.78 4.47
CA PHE A 124 18.27 -1.73 3.66
C PHE A 124 18.09 -0.96 2.36
N PHE A 125 16.90 -1.07 1.73
CA PHE A 125 16.62 -0.51 0.42
C PHE A 125 15.30 0.28 0.44
N LYS A 126 15.04 0.97 -0.68
CA LYS A 126 13.71 1.57 -0.93
C LYS A 126 12.67 0.47 -1.11
N ASN A 127 11.46 0.74 -0.67
CA ASN A 127 10.28 -0.14 -0.77
C ASN A 127 10.43 -1.49 -0.05
N ASP A 128 11.40 -1.65 0.85
CA ASP A 128 11.55 -2.90 1.59
C ASP A 128 10.87 -2.87 2.95
N VAL A 129 10.65 -4.06 3.48
CA VAL A 129 10.16 -4.30 4.83
C VAL A 129 10.78 -5.57 5.37
N GLY A 130 11.32 -5.50 6.58
CA GLY A 130 11.75 -6.65 7.36
C GLY A 130 10.84 -6.85 8.56
N SER A 131 10.45 -8.08 8.85
CA SER A 131 9.67 -8.46 10.02
C SER A 131 10.30 -9.66 10.71
N LEU A 132 10.45 -9.57 12.02
CA LEU A 132 10.98 -10.64 12.88
C LEU A 132 9.97 -10.93 13.98
N ASP A 133 9.44 -12.14 13.98
CA ASP A 133 8.64 -12.68 15.07
C ASP A 133 9.52 -13.56 15.95
N ILE A 134 9.52 -13.33 17.25
CA ILE A 134 10.15 -14.16 18.25
C ILE A 134 9.07 -14.64 19.21
N ILE A 135 8.97 -15.96 19.38
CA ILE A 135 8.01 -16.57 20.27
C ILE A 135 8.80 -17.29 21.35
N LEU A 136 8.66 -16.78 22.58
CA LEU A 136 9.35 -17.28 23.77
C LEU A 136 8.35 -18.00 24.67
N GLY A 137 8.63 -19.22 25.00
CA GLY A 137 7.81 -20.08 25.84
C GLY A 137 8.45 -21.46 25.96
N ASP A 138 7.65 -22.49 26.21
CA ASP A 138 8.14 -23.89 26.32
C ASP A 138 8.82 -24.35 25.01
N ASN A 139 8.42 -23.79 23.89
CA ASN A 139 8.99 -24.07 22.58
C ASN A 139 9.38 -22.76 21.91
N VAL A 140 10.67 -22.51 21.77
CA VAL A 140 11.19 -21.30 21.14
C VAL A 140 11.01 -21.39 19.63
N ARG A 141 10.50 -20.31 19.02
CA ARG A 141 10.29 -20.21 17.59
C ARG A 141 10.68 -18.83 17.11
N TYR A 142 11.20 -18.73 15.88
CA TYR A 142 11.28 -17.46 15.20
C TYR A 142 10.80 -17.57 13.75
N ASN A 143 10.30 -16.44 13.23
CA ASN A 143 9.93 -16.26 11.84
C ASN A 143 10.47 -14.91 11.36
N PHE A 144 11.36 -14.96 10.39
CA PHE A 144 11.91 -13.77 9.75
C PHE A 144 11.40 -13.69 8.32
N GLU A 145 10.87 -12.54 7.94
CA GLU A 145 10.42 -12.24 6.60
C GLU A 145 11.04 -10.92 6.13
N TYR A 146 11.56 -10.93 4.94
CA TYR A 146 12.09 -9.74 4.27
C TYR A 146 11.52 -9.66 2.87
N LEU A 147 10.98 -8.52 2.49
CA LEU A 147 10.34 -8.28 1.20
C LEU A 147 10.78 -6.96 0.62
N ILE A 148 11.17 -6.97 -0.66
CA ILE A 148 11.34 -5.78 -1.49
C ILE A 148 10.19 -5.75 -2.49
N ASP A 149 9.33 -4.74 -2.41
CA ASP A 149 8.17 -4.57 -3.29
C ASP A 149 8.44 -3.50 -4.35
N ASN A 150 8.66 -3.91 -5.58
CA ASN A 150 8.97 -3.01 -6.68
C ASN A 150 7.75 -2.62 -7.54
N GLY A 151 6.53 -2.78 -7.01
CA GLY A 151 5.30 -2.39 -7.68
C GLY A 151 4.99 -3.24 -8.91
N PHE A 152 5.18 -2.71 -10.12
CA PHE A 152 4.98 -3.45 -11.38
C PHE A 152 6.11 -4.39 -11.74
N HIS A 153 7.27 -4.23 -11.12
CA HIS A 153 8.46 -5.04 -11.36
C HIS A 153 8.48 -6.25 -10.43
N TRP A 154 9.48 -7.11 -10.61
CA TRP A 154 9.69 -8.27 -9.77
C TRP A 154 9.89 -7.84 -8.31
N SER A 155 9.10 -8.40 -7.41
CA SER A 155 9.27 -8.30 -5.97
C SER A 155 10.05 -9.50 -5.48
N ILE A 156 10.97 -9.29 -4.54
CA ILE A 156 11.85 -10.33 -4.01
C ILE A 156 11.55 -10.48 -2.53
N GLY A 157 11.31 -11.71 -2.09
CA GLY A 157 11.06 -12.04 -0.70
C GLY A 157 12.02 -13.13 -0.21
N LEU A 158 12.50 -12.97 1.01
CA LEU A 158 13.25 -13.96 1.76
C LEU A 158 12.48 -14.30 3.03
N LYS A 159 12.36 -15.61 3.33
CA LYS A 159 11.69 -16.09 4.52
C LYS A 159 12.56 -17.15 5.21
N SER A 160 12.76 -16.99 6.51
CA SER A 160 13.43 -17.95 7.37
C SER A 160 12.55 -18.27 8.58
N ARG A 161 12.45 -19.54 8.91
CA ARG A 161 11.65 -20.00 10.05
C ARG A 161 12.39 -21.07 10.81
N TYR A 162 12.31 -20.97 12.13
CA TYR A 162 12.78 -21.99 13.05
C TYR A 162 11.67 -22.32 14.04
N ASN A 163 11.44 -23.63 14.25
CA ASN A 163 10.49 -24.13 15.23
C ASN A 163 11.18 -25.24 16.04
N GLN A 164 11.20 -25.07 17.35
CA GLN A 164 11.62 -26.12 18.28
C GLN A 164 10.36 -26.75 18.87
N PHE A 165 10.33 -28.07 18.92
CA PHE A 165 9.21 -28.83 19.47
C PHE A 165 9.72 -29.95 20.37
N HIS A 166 9.30 -29.95 21.63
CA HIS A 166 9.60 -30.99 22.59
C HIS A 166 8.31 -31.75 22.90
N LYS A 167 8.28 -33.04 22.61
CA LYS A 167 7.20 -33.95 22.98
C LYS A 167 7.74 -35.07 23.85
N ASN A 168 7.26 -35.16 25.10
CA ASN A 168 7.51 -36.30 25.93
C ASN A 168 6.62 -37.45 25.47
N ILE A 169 7.20 -38.50 24.93
CA ILE A 169 6.50 -39.73 24.59
C ILE A 169 6.69 -40.66 25.79
N SER A 170 5.64 -40.84 26.62
CA SER A 170 5.60 -41.88 27.60
C SER A 170 5.30 -43.19 26.87
N ALA A 171 6.31 -44.06 26.72
CA ALA A 171 6.08 -45.44 26.31
C ALA A 171 5.42 -46.18 27.51
N GLN A 172 4.20 -46.62 27.31
CA GLN A 172 3.57 -47.63 28.20
C GLN A 172 3.97 -49.01 27.78
#